data_259bd2898b7979d6a43d599349b09ad5
#
_entry.id   259bd2898b7979d6a43d599349b09ad5
#
_cell.length_a   1.000
_cell.length_b   1.000
_cell.length_c   1.000
_cell.angle_alpha   90.00
_cell.angle_beta   90.00
_cell.angle_gamma   90.00
#
_symmetry.space_group_name_H-M   'P 1'
#
loop_
_entity.id
_entity.type
_entity.pdbx_description
1 polymer ?
#
loop_
_entity_poly.entity_id
_entity_poly.type
_entity_poly.pdbx_seq_one_letter_code
_entity_poly.pdbx_strand_id
1 'polypeptide(L)'
;FTEEELLAFAEIARHEEEDYYILGLDELYTDGKPGDPLDREIIDVFLLDGDISAYHETLRSQRGKPYYIPPKKELLKYDDMLYCEPTPEYEAFVAALRSKTGNSDLNQAVLADFIMKMRIASTSLSGVMDEVNRLGVRFNDNADVNRFLSVYNDFQNNCRMQCNRGHTPREIMEMVPPEERIPKSLSFGPNIRKALTDGTMDAEELRQGILAMDNIPSEELRFDMLRQIAEITGSTPSQQAHKQKIGRNDPCPCGSGKKYKKCCGR
;
A
#
# COMPACT_ATOMS: atom_id res chain seq x y z
N PHE A 1 16.94 34.40 -1.92
CA PHE A 1 17.79 33.81 -2.95
C PHE A 1 17.06 33.83 -4.29
N THR A 2 17.77 34.15 -5.34
CA THR A 2 17.32 33.95 -6.72
C THR A 2 17.57 32.49 -7.13
N GLU A 3 16.98 32.06 -8.24
CA GLU A 3 17.25 30.75 -8.82
C GLU A 3 18.74 30.58 -9.18
N GLU A 4 19.35 31.60 -9.76
CA GLU A 4 20.78 31.58 -10.10
C GLU A 4 21.69 31.44 -8.86
N GLU A 5 21.35 32.15 -7.77
CA GLU A 5 22.09 32.04 -6.50
C GLU A 5 21.94 30.63 -5.90
N LEU A 6 20.75 30.04 -5.98
CA LEU A 6 20.50 28.66 -5.49
C LEU A 6 21.28 27.64 -6.31
N LEU A 7 21.27 27.75 -7.64
CA LEU A 7 22.03 26.86 -8.53
C LEU A 7 23.53 26.99 -8.31
N ALA A 8 24.06 28.22 -8.14
CA ALA A 8 25.46 28.45 -7.85
C ALA A 8 25.84 27.83 -6.48
N PHE A 9 25.01 28.00 -5.47
CA PHE A 9 25.21 27.36 -4.16
C PHE A 9 25.19 25.84 -4.26
N ALA A 10 24.20 25.26 -4.94
CA ALA A 10 24.07 23.83 -5.13
C ALA A 10 25.28 23.23 -5.86
N GLU A 11 25.86 23.95 -6.85
CA GLU A 11 27.06 23.52 -7.57
C GLU A 11 28.28 23.49 -6.67
N ILE A 12 28.41 24.40 -5.69
CA ILE A 12 29.49 24.39 -4.71
C ILE A 12 29.27 23.27 -3.68
N ALA A 13 28.09 23.22 -3.09
CA ALA A 13 27.73 22.28 -2.02
C ALA A 13 27.85 20.81 -2.44
N ARG A 14 27.57 20.49 -3.71
CA ARG A 14 27.66 19.09 -4.22
C ARG A 14 29.08 18.51 -4.23
N HIS A 15 30.11 19.36 -4.07
CA HIS A 15 31.51 18.94 -4.03
C HIS A 15 32.08 18.88 -2.60
N GLU A 16 31.26 19.18 -1.60
CA GLU A 16 31.63 19.09 -0.20
C GLU A 16 31.14 17.77 0.41
N GLU A 17 31.82 17.33 1.49
CA GLU A 17 31.37 16.17 2.28
C GLU A 17 30.25 16.62 3.23
N GLU A 18 29.00 16.28 2.90
CA GLU A 18 27.82 16.59 3.68
C GLU A 18 27.00 15.32 3.91
N ASP A 19 26.00 15.39 4.77
CA ASP A 19 25.06 14.29 5.01
C ASP A 19 24.06 14.06 3.84
N TYR A 20 24.32 14.68 2.69
CA TYR A 20 23.50 14.58 1.49
C TYR A 20 24.31 14.71 0.21
N TYR A 21 23.78 14.14 -0.87
CA TYR A 21 24.27 14.34 -2.23
C TYR A 21 23.35 15.28 -3.00
N ILE A 22 23.91 16.04 -3.94
CA ILE A 22 23.12 16.79 -4.94
C ILE A 22 23.45 16.20 -6.32
N LEU A 23 22.61 15.28 -6.78
CA LEU A 23 22.84 14.48 -7.99
C LEU A 23 21.65 14.54 -8.94
N GLY A 24 21.94 14.51 -10.24
CA GLY A 24 20.95 14.24 -11.26
C GLY A 24 20.71 12.74 -11.44
N LEU A 25 19.53 12.36 -11.92
CA LEU A 25 19.23 10.98 -12.20
C LEU A 25 20.17 10.34 -13.23
N ASP A 26 20.66 11.13 -14.18
CA ASP A 26 21.64 10.73 -15.17
C ASP A 26 23.02 10.41 -14.55
N GLU A 27 23.41 11.08 -13.47
CA GLU A 27 24.64 10.79 -12.74
C GLU A 27 24.58 9.45 -11.98
N LEU A 28 23.37 9.01 -11.63
CA LEU A 28 23.15 7.72 -10.96
C LEU A 28 23.06 6.52 -11.94
N TYR A 29 22.69 6.77 -13.19
CA TYR A 29 22.35 5.70 -14.15
C TYR A 29 23.23 5.65 -15.40
N THR A 30 23.98 6.70 -15.68
CA THR A 30 24.81 6.79 -16.88
C THR A 30 26.24 7.20 -16.54
N ASP A 31 27.14 7.10 -17.50
CA ASP A 31 28.57 7.34 -17.34
C ASP A 31 28.93 8.82 -17.05
N GLY A 32 28.21 9.47 -16.16
CA GLY A 32 28.60 10.72 -15.56
C GLY A 32 28.50 11.96 -16.47
N LYS A 33 27.50 12.03 -17.35
CA LYS A 33 27.16 13.29 -18.01
C LYS A 33 26.10 14.01 -17.17
N PRO A 34 26.45 15.10 -16.48
CA PRO A 34 25.49 15.83 -15.69
C PRO A 34 24.38 16.38 -16.60
N GLY A 35 23.13 16.11 -16.22
CA GLY A 35 21.94 16.69 -16.84
C GLY A 35 21.77 18.17 -16.45
N ASP A 36 20.58 18.72 -16.72
CA ASP A 36 20.25 20.08 -16.29
C ASP A 36 20.39 20.19 -14.77
N PRO A 37 21.10 21.20 -14.24
CA PRO A 37 21.19 21.44 -12.81
C PRO A 37 19.86 21.54 -12.08
N LEU A 38 18.77 21.93 -12.77
CA LEU A 38 17.43 21.96 -12.21
C LEU A 38 16.79 20.57 -12.05
N ASP A 39 17.33 19.55 -12.70
CA ASP A 39 16.86 18.16 -12.56
C ASP A 39 17.57 17.41 -11.41
N ARG A 40 18.48 18.08 -10.70
CA ARG A 40 19.18 17.49 -9.55
C ARG A 40 18.28 17.43 -8.33
N GLU A 41 18.42 16.36 -7.57
CA GLU A 41 17.73 16.16 -6.30
C GLU A 41 18.75 16.18 -5.14
N ILE A 42 18.32 16.64 -3.97
CA ILE A 42 19.07 16.52 -2.72
C ILE A 42 18.70 15.17 -2.13
N ILE A 43 19.67 14.31 -1.95
CA ILE A 43 19.48 12.91 -1.58
C ILE A 43 20.29 12.63 -0.33
N ASP A 44 19.64 12.17 0.73
CA ASP A 44 20.29 11.75 1.98
C ASP A 44 21.30 10.62 1.70
N VAL A 45 22.49 10.68 2.31
CA VAL A 45 23.58 9.71 2.11
C VAL A 45 23.11 8.27 2.42
N PHE A 46 22.28 8.07 3.45
CA PHE A 46 21.77 6.75 3.82
C PHE A 46 20.97 6.06 2.73
N LEU A 47 20.44 6.81 1.77
CA LEU A 47 19.69 6.25 0.64
C LEU A 47 20.60 5.69 -0.45
N LEU A 48 21.84 6.15 -0.52
CA LEU A 48 22.81 5.74 -1.54
C LEU A 48 23.93 4.86 -0.99
N ASP A 49 24.32 5.03 0.28
CA ASP A 49 25.40 4.27 0.91
C ASP A 49 25.04 2.79 1.19
N GLY A 50 23.75 2.44 1.05
CA GLY A 50 23.24 1.08 1.21
C GLY A 50 23.13 0.33 -0.10
N ASP A 51 22.03 -0.43 -0.23
CA ASP A 51 21.69 -1.13 -1.48
C ASP A 51 21.04 -0.14 -2.48
N ILE A 52 21.79 0.31 -3.46
CA ILE A 52 21.33 1.23 -4.51
C ILE A 52 20.10 0.67 -5.25
N SER A 53 19.87 -0.64 -5.23
CA SER A 53 18.69 -1.25 -5.84
C SER A 53 17.41 -0.84 -5.11
N ALA A 54 17.44 -0.67 -3.80
CA ALA A 54 16.32 -0.19 -3.00
C ALA A 54 15.99 1.28 -3.34
N TYR A 55 17.02 2.11 -3.55
CA TYR A 55 16.82 3.49 -4.02
C TYR A 55 16.20 3.53 -5.43
N HIS A 56 16.65 2.67 -6.35
CA HIS A 56 16.04 2.54 -7.68
C HIS A 56 14.57 2.11 -7.62
N GLU A 57 14.18 1.25 -6.68
CA GLU A 57 12.78 0.89 -6.47
C GLU A 57 11.96 2.09 -5.97
N THR A 58 12.53 2.87 -5.07
CA THR A 58 11.93 4.13 -4.61
C THR A 58 11.69 5.09 -5.76
N LEU A 59 12.70 5.33 -6.61
CA LEU A 59 12.57 6.19 -7.79
C LEU A 59 11.49 5.69 -8.78
N ARG A 60 11.39 4.37 -8.98
CA ARG A 60 10.32 3.79 -9.80
C ARG A 60 8.94 4.05 -9.20
N SER A 61 8.81 3.91 -7.89
CA SER A 61 7.55 4.15 -7.18
C SER A 61 7.13 5.62 -7.18
N GLN A 62 8.09 6.54 -7.26
CA GLN A 62 7.87 7.99 -7.31
C GLN A 62 7.50 8.51 -8.71
N ARG A 63 7.69 7.70 -9.76
CA ARG A 63 7.48 8.13 -11.14
C ARG A 63 6.07 8.64 -11.37
N GLY A 64 5.99 9.86 -11.93
CA GLY A 64 4.72 10.53 -12.25
C GLY A 64 4.00 11.14 -11.05
N LYS A 65 4.56 11.06 -9.85
CA LYS A 65 4.02 11.72 -8.66
C LYS A 65 4.65 13.10 -8.48
N PRO A 66 3.87 14.13 -8.15
CA PRO A 66 4.41 15.45 -7.82
C PRO A 66 5.11 15.43 -6.46
N TYR A 67 5.99 16.41 -6.20
CA TYR A 67 6.52 16.62 -4.87
C TYR A 67 5.47 17.25 -3.95
N TYR A 68 5.40 16.79 -2.72
CA TYR A 68 4.75 17.52 -1.65
C TYR A 68 5.66 18.67 -1.22
N ILE A 69 5.15 19.90 -1.36
CA ILE A 69 5.88 21.11 -1.00
C ILE A 69 5.16 21.76 0.18
N PRO A 70 5.58 21.49 1.43
CA PRO A 70 4.95 22.09 2.60
C PRO A 70 5.30 23.58 2.69
N PRO A 71 4.47 24.37 3.40
CA PRO A 71 4.85 25.74 3.77
C PRO A 71 6.19 25.71 4.57
N LYS A 72 7.02 26.75 4.40
CA LYS A 72 8.33 26.83 5.07
C LYS A 72 8.27 26.53 6.58
N LYS A 73 7.24 27.05 7.27
CA LYS A 73 7.05 26.81 8.72
C LYS A 73 6.89 25.33 9.06
N GLU A 74 6.22 24.57 8.21
CA GLU A 74 6.04 23.12 8.41
C GLU A 74 7.31 22.38 8.04
N LEU A 75 7.98 22.78 6.95
CA LEU A 75 9.24 22.17 6.52
C LEU A 75 10.32 22.26 7.62
N LEU A 76 10.45 23.40 8.29
CA LEU A 76 11.43 23.61 9.35
C LEU A 76 11.24 22.71 10.58
N LYS A 77 10.06 22.09 10.75
CA LYS A 77 9.85 21.11 11.84
C LYS A 77 10.57 19.79 11.58
N TYR A 78 10.83 19.47 10.33
CA TYR A 78 11.56 18.26 9.93
C TYR A 78 13.08 18.34 10.12
N ASP A 79 13.60 19.50 10.57
CA ASP A 79 14.94 19.62 11.12
C ASP A 79 15.13 18.78 12.40
N ASP A 80 14.05 18.53 13.13
CA ASP A 80 14.02 17.54 14.21
C ASP A 80 13.83 16.13 13.63
N MET A 81 14.86 15.31 13.67
CA MET A 81 14.84 13.91 13.20
C MET A 81 13.75 13.05 13.88
N LEU A 82 13.30 13.45 15.07
CA LEU A 82 12.26 12.76 15.83
C LEU A 82 10.85 13.28 15.49
N TYR A 83 10.76 14.30 14.62
CA TYR A 83 9.48 14.90 14.28
C TYR A 83 8.62 13.94 13.44
N CYS A 84 7.40 13.75 13.88
CA CYS A 84 6.31 13.17 13.11
C CYS A 84 5.10 14.09 13.20
N GLU A 85 4.39 14.29 12.10
CA GLU A 85 3.19 15.11 12.09
C GLU A 85 2.17 14.56 13.11
N PRO A 86 1.70 15.40 14.07
CA PRO A 86 0.78 14.97 15.12
C PRO A 86 -0.65 14.91 14.59
N THR A 87 -0.91 13.92 13.73
CA THR A 87 -2.26 13.65 13.22
C THR A 87 -3.04 12.78 14.20
N PRO A 88 -4.39 12.82 14.19
CA PRO A 88 -5.20 11.94 15.02
C PRO A 88 -4.86 10.45 14.82
N GLU A 89 -4.53 10.05 13.60
CA GLU A 89 -4.15 8.67 13.24
C GLU A 89 -2.79 8.29 13.83
N TYR A 90 -1.83 9.22 13.84
CA TYR A 90 -0.54 9.05 14.50
C TYR A 90 -0.74 8.85 16.01
N GLU A 91 -1.53 9.72 16.65
CA GLU A 91 -1.80 9.65 18.09
C GLU A 91 -2.50 8.34 18.46
N ALA A 92 -3.48 7.91 17.67
CA ALA A 92 -4.17 6.63 17.84
C ALA A 92 -3.22 5.44 17.72
N PHE A 93 -2.32 5.47 16.73
CA PHE A 93 -1.33 4.43 16.53
C PHE A 93 -0.32 4.35 17.68
N VAL A 94 0.22 5.49 18.13
CA VAL A 94 1.12 5.57 19.29
C VAL A 94 0.43 5.06 20.56
N ALA A 95 -0.83 5.44 20.78
CA ALA A 95 -1.62 4.95 21.91
C ALA A 95 -1.82 3.42 21.84
N ALA A 96 -2.11 2.87 20.66
CA ALA A 96 -2.25 1.44 20.46
C ALA A 96 -0.93 0.69 20.74
N LEU A 97 0.21 1.18 20.27
CA LEU A 97 1.53 0.63 20.59
C LEU A 97 1.81 0.65 22.09
N ARG A 98 1.64 1.82 22.73
CA ARG A 98 1.88 1.99 24.18
C ARG A 98 1.02 1.08 25.03
N SER A 99 -0.24 0.87 24.64
CA SER A 99 -1.14 -0.02 25.37
C SER A 99 -0.70 -1.49 25.37
N LYS A 100 0.15 -1.88 24.40
CA LYS A 100 0.57 -3.27 24.16
C LYS A 100 2.02 -3.56 24.55
N THR A 101 2.86 -2.54 24.64
CA THR A 101 4.27 -2.69 25.03
C THR A 101 4.52 -2.57 26.53
N GLY A 102 3.49 -2.28 27.33
CA GLY A 102 3.65 -2.02 28.77
C GLY A 102 4.35 -0.70 29.09
N ASN A 103 4.53 0.16 28.12
CA ASN A 103 4.91 1.59 28.23
C ASN A 103 6.35 1.92 28.67
N SER A 104 7.16 0.97 29.13
CA SER A 104 8.48 1.29 29.69
C SER A 104 9.57 1.52 28.64
N ASP A 105 9.48 0.86 27.49
CA ASP A 105 10.58 0.81 26.51
C ASP A 105 10.27 1.60 25.23
N LEU A 106 9.02 2.04 25.01
CA LEU A 106 8.63 2.84 23.87
C LEU A 106 8.91 4.33 24.13
N ASN A 107 10.18 4.70 24.12
CA ASN A 107 10.58 6.11 24.15
C ASN A 107 10.43 6.76 22.78
N GLN A 108 10.59 8.08 22.71
CA GLN A 108 10.40 8.83 21.48
C GLN A 108 11.39 8.45 20.37
N ALA A 109 12.63 8.11 20.70
CA ALA A 109 13.64 7.70 19.72
C ALA A 109 13.29 6.35 19.07
N VAL A 110 12.85 5.36 19.86
CA VAL A 110 12.40 4.07 19.35
C VAL A 110 11.17 4.21 18.46
N LEU A 111 10.23 5.07 18.84
CA LEU A 111 9.05 5.37 18.03
C LEU A 111 9.43 6.05 16.71
N ALA A 112 10.33 7.03 16.76
CA ALA A 112 10.81 7.74 15.56
C ALA A 112 11.53 6.79 14.60
N ASP A 113 12.41 5.91 15.09
CA ASP A 113 13.07 4.87 14.29
C ASP A 113 12.05 3.94 13.61
N PHE A 114 11.05 3.47 14.35
CA PHE A 114 9.98 2.66 13.80
C PHE A 114 9.24 3.38 12.67
N ILE A 115 8.84 4.64 12.89
CA ILE A 115 8.11 5.45 11.91
C ILE A 115 8.97 5.75 10.69
N MET A 116 10.26 6.05 10.89
CA MET A 116 11.18 6.30 9.79
C MET A 116 11.30 5.07 8.89
N LYS A 117 11.43 3.88 9.46
CA LYS A 117 11.42 2.62 8.70
C LYS A 117 10.15 2.45 7.89
N MET A 118 8.98 2.79 8.46
CA MET A 118 7.70 2.74 7.73
C MET A 118 7.63 3.74 6.58
N ARG A 119 8.22 4.92 6.73
CA ARG A 119 8.22 5.98 5.70
C ARG A 119 9.15 5.69 4.52
N ILE A 120 10.32 5.13 4.80
CA ILE A 120 11.35 4.86 3.79
C ILE A 120 11.04 3.58 3.02
N ALA A 121 10.73 2.52 3.73
CA ALA A 121 10.44 1.23 3.12
C ALA A 121 8.93 1.08 2.89
N SER A 122 8.54 0.64 1.69
CA SER A 122 7.22 0.06 1.46
C SER A 122 7.17 -1.28 2.21
N THR A 123 7.03 -1.19 3.54
CA THR A 123 7.16 -2.34 4.42
C THR A 123 5.96 -3.25 4.24
N SER A 124 6.21 -4.50 3.91
CA SER A 124 5.15 -5.51 3.85
C SER A 124 4.48 -5.67 5.21
N LEU A 125 3.23 -6.12 5.23
CA LEU A 125 2.51 -6.37 6.48
C LEU A 125 3.30 -7.32 7.41
N SER A 126 3.98 -8.33 6.86
CA SER A 126 4.87 -9.22 7.63
C SER A 126 6.02 -8.44 8.27
N GLY A 127 6.67 -7.54 7.53
CA GLY A 127 7.75 -6.72 8.07
C GLY A 127 7.28 -5.78 9.19
N VAL A 128 6.07 -5.22 9.06
CA VAL A 128 5.44 -4.45 10.15
C VAL A 128 5.23 -5.32 11.39
N MET A 129 4.71 -6.52 11.22
CA MET A 129 4.47 -7.44 12.34
C MET A 129 5.77 -7.91 13.01
N ASP A 130 6.83 -8.12 12.24
CA ASP A 130 8.16 -8.46 12.78
C ASP A 130 8.71 -7.31 13.62
N GLU A 131 8.59 -6.08 13.16
CA GLU A 131 9.02 -4.89 13.88
C GLU A 131 8.20 -4.67 15.16
N VAL A 132 6.88 -4.82 15.08
CA VAL A 132 5.95 -4.74 16.21
C VAL A 132 6.27 -5.82 17.26
N ASN A 133 6.58 -7.04 16.82
CA ASN A 133 7.02 -8.11 17.71
C ASN A 133 8.35 -7.78 18.39
N ARG A 134 9.30 -7.16 17.67
CA ARG A 134 10.58 -6.71 18.20
C ARG A 134 10.41 -5.65 19.30
N LEU A 135 9.39 -4.78 19.16
CA LEU A 135 9.00 -3.81 20.20
C LEU A 135 8.31 -4.46 21.41
N GLY A 136 8.17 -5.78 21.45
CA GLY A 136 7.55 -6.50 22.57
C GLY A 136 6.04 -6.44 22.61
N VAL A 137 5.39 -5.97 21.53
CA VAL A 137 3.92 -5.97 21.43
C VAL A 137 3.38 -7.41 21.54
N ARG A 138 2.30 -7.58 22.29
CA ARG A 138 1.61 -8.87 22.45
C ARG A 138 0.14 -8.73 22.08
N PHE A 139 -0.37 -9.73 21.37
CA PHE A 139 -1.77 -9.80 20.97
C PHE A 139 -2.45 -10.95 21.73
N ASN A 140 -3.69 -10.74 22.14
CA ASN A 140 -4.47 -11.73 22.89
C ASN A 140 -5.11 -12.76 21.94
N ASP A 141 -5.59 -12.32 20.79
CA ASP A 141 -6.31 -13.10 19.80
C ASP A 141 -6.28 -12.44 18.41
N ASN A 142 -6.83 -13.10 17.42
CA ASN A 142 -6.91 -12.58 16.04
C ASN A 142 -7.76 -11.31 15.94
N ALA A 143 -8.78 -11.14 16.77
CA ALA A 143 -9.59 -9.92 16.76
C ALA A 143 -8.78 -8.73 17.25
N ASP A 144 -7.89 -8.96 18.22
CA ASP A 144 -6.97 -7.95 18.73
C ASP A 144 -5.91 -7.56 17.67
N VAL A 145 -5.38 -8.53 16.93
CA VAL A 145 -4.52 -8.28 15.78
C VAL A 145 -5.24 -7.42 14.73
N ASN A 146 -6.47 -7.78 14.37
CA ASN A 146 -7.24 -7.06 13.36
C ASN A 146 -7.53 -5.61 13.78
N ARG A 147 -7.85 -5.37 15.06
CA ARG A 147 -8.02 -4.00 15.57
C ARG A 147 -6.74 -3.18 15.45
N PHE A 148 -5.61 -3.77 15.83
CA PHE A 148 -4.31 -3.11 15.71
C PHE A 148 -3.98 -2.80 14.24
N LEU A 149 -4.18 -3.75 13.34
CA LEU A 149 -3.94 -3.56 11.90
C LEU A 149 -4.85 -2.48 11.30
N SER A 150 -6.10 -2.35 11.78
CA SER A 150 -6.97 -1.25 11.35
C SER A 150 -6.37 0.12 11.71
N VAL A 151 -5.94 0.28 12.97
CA VAL A 151 -5.30 1.52 13.44
C VAL A 151 -3.99 1.78 12.70
N TYR A 152 -3.19 0.75 12.46
CA TYR A 152 -1.97 0.86 11.67
C TYR A 152 -2.25 1.30 10.22
N ASN A 153 -3.24 0.71 9.56
CA ASN A 153 -3.61 1.08 8.20
C ASN A 153 -4.10 2.53 8.11
N ASP A 154 -4.87 2.99 9.10
CA ASP A 154 -5.31 4.39 9.17
C ASP A 154 -4.10 5.31 9.32
N PHE A 155 -3.16 4.99 10.19
CA PHE A 155 -1.90 5.74 10.34
C PHE A 155 -1.10 5.73 9.02
N GLN A 156 -0.86 4.55 8.42
CA GLN A 156 -0.07 4.43 7.19
C GLN A 156 -0.67 5.24 6.05
N ASN A 157 -1.99 5.22 5.89
CA ASN A 157 -2.69 5.97 4.85
C ASN A 157 -2.59 7.49 5.03
N ASN A 158 -2.31 7.96 6.23
CA ASN A 158 -2.15 9.39 6.57
C ASN A 158 -0.69 9.77 6.91
N CYS A 159 0.26 8.85 6.75
CA CYS A 159 1.68 9.11 6.96
C CYS A 159 2.34 9.54 5.65
N ARG A 160 3.20 10.55 5.70
CA ARG A 160 3.99 10.97 4.53
C ARG A 160 5.02 9.91 4.19
N MET A 161 5.06 9.53 2.92
CA MET A 161 5.87 8.43 2.44
C MET A 161 6.89 8.91 1.41
N GLN A 162 8.12 8.42 1.51
CA GLN A 162 9.15 8.72 0.53
C GLN A 162 8.76 8.21 -0.88
N CYS A 163 8.22 7.02 -1.00
CA CYS A 163 7.75 6.46 -2.28
C CYS A 163 6.63 7.28 -2.94
N ASN A 164 6.04 8.23 -2.21
CA ASN A 164 5.03 9.16 -2.68
C ASN A 164 5.53 10.61 -2.79
N ARG A 165 6.84 10.81 -2.82
CA ARG A 165 7.46 12.16 -2.83
C ARG A 165 6.93 13.09 -1.73
N GLY A 166 6.77 12.56 -0.52
CA GLY A 166 6.27 13.27 0.64
C GLY A 166 4.75 13.37 0.76
N HIS A 167 3.98 12.92 -0.22
CA HIS A 167 2.54 12.79 -0.07
C HIS A 167 2.15 11.58 0.78
N THR A 168 1.00 11.68 1.45
CA THR A 168 0.39 10.51 2.07
C THR A 168 -0.25 9.60 1.01
N PRO A 169 -0.42 8.29 1.27
CA PRO A 169 -1.16 7.41 0.37
C PRO A 169 -2.58 7.92 0.07
N ARG A 170 -3.26 8.53 1.06
CA ARG A 170 -4.57 9.15 0.88
C ARG A 170 -4.53 10.30 -0.13
N GLU A 171 -3.59 11.25 0.02
CA GLU A 171 -3.43 12.37 -0.91
C GLU A 171 -3.15 11.88 -2.34
N ILE A 172 -2.27 10.87 -2.50
CA ILE A 172 -2.03 10.27 -3.84
C ILE A 172 -3.31 9.67 -4.41
N MET A 173 -4.09 8.95 -3.59
CA MET A 173 -5.35 8.37 -4.04
C MET A 173 -6.38 9.45 -4.44
N GLU A 174 -6.39 10.60 -3.76
CA GLU A 174 -7.27 11.73 -4.09
C GLU A 174 -6.91 12.41 -5.41
N MET A 175 -5.64 12.34 -5.83
CA MET A 175 -5.17 12.83 -7.14
C MET A 175 -5.62 11.92 -8.29
N VAL A 176 -5.93 10.66 -8.03
CA VAL A 176 -6.45 9.72 -9.04
C VAL A 176 -7.93 10.03 -9.28
N PRO A 177 -8.38 10.12 -10.55
CA PRO A 177 -9.79 10.28 -10.86
C PRO A 177 -10.67 9.22 -10.20
N PRO A 178 -11.86 9.55 -9.68
CA PRO A 178 -12.71 8.60 -8.94
C PRO A 178 -12.97 7.29 -9.68
N GLU A 179 -13.12 7.35 -11.01
CA GLU A 179 -13.35 6.20 -11.90
C GLU A 179 -12.14 5.27 -12.02
N GLU A 180 -10.94 5.77 -11.71
CA GLU A 180 -9.69 5.00 -11.75
C GLU A 180 -9.28 4.48 -10.37
N ARG A 181 -9.92 4.93 -9.29
CA ARG A 181 -9.59 4.51 -7.92
C ARG A 181 -9.99 3.08 -7.62
N ILE A 182 -10.95 2.55 -8.37
CA ILE A 182 -11.39 1.17 -8.21
C ILE A 182 -10.49 0.27 -9.05
N PRO A 183 -9.73 -0.65 -8.43
CA PRO A 183 -8.90 -1.57 -9.18
C PRO A 183 -9.77 -2.45 -10.08
N LYS A 184 -9.37 -2.61 -11.33
CA LYS A 184 -10.06 -3.49 -12.30
C LYS A 184 -9.80 -4.97 -12.04
N SER A 185 -8.73 -5.28 -11.35
CA SER A 185 -8.38 -6.64 -10.92
C SER A 185 -7.55 -6.59 -9.63
N LEU A 186 -7.65 -7.62 -8.82
CA LEU A 186 -6.79 -7.86 -7.66
C LEU A 186 -6.14 -9.23 -7.83
N SER A 187 -4.81 -9.31 -7.65
CA SER A 187 -4.11 -10.59 -7.69
C SER A 187 -3.89 -11.12 -6.28
N PHE A 188 -4.19 -12.39 -6.06
CA PHE A 188 -3.79 -13.05 -4.82
C PHE A 188 -2.27 -13.10 -4.72
N GLY A 189 -1.74 -12.64 -3.58
CA GLY A 189 -0.32 -12.68 -3.29
C GLY A 189 0.24 -14.12 -3.23
N PRO A 190 1.57 -14.29 -3.29
CA PRO A 190 2.22 -15.60 -3.36
C PRO A 190 1.85 -16.50 -2.17
N ASN A 191 1.65 -15.95 -0.98
CA ASN A 191 1.29 -16.71 0.21
C ASN A 191 -0.12 -17.32 0.11
N ILE A 192 -1.11 -16.55 -0.37
CA ILE A 192 -2.47 -17.05 -0.58
C ILE A 192 -2.48 -18.08 -1.71
N ARG A 193 -1.75 -17.82 -2.81
CA ARG A 193 -1.62 -18.78 -3.91
C ARG A 193 -1.03 -20.10 -3.43
N LYS A 194 0.04 -20.05 -2.64
CA LYS A 194 0.67 -21.24 -2.04
C LYS A 194 -0.31 -21.96 -1.14
N ALA A 195 -0.97 -21.27 -0.21
CA ALA A 195 -1.91 -21.84 0.75
C ALA A 195 -3.12 -22.53 0.08
N LEU A 196 -3.61 -21.96 -1.04
CA LEU A 196 -4.64 -22.60 -1.87
C LEU A 196 -4.11 -23.84 -2.62
N THR A 197 -2.85 -23.78 -3.09
CA THR A 197 -2.25 -24.89 -3.85
C THR A 197 -1.90 -26.07 -2.97
N ASP A 198 -1.40 -25.84 -1.75
CA ASP A 198 -1.01 -26.88 -0.81
C ASP A 198 -2.15 -27.34 0.12
N GLY A 199 -3.35 -26.73 -0.03
CA GLY A 199 -4.55 -27.09 0.73
C GLY A 199 -4.56 -26.60 2.19
N THR A 200 -3.61 -25.74 2.58
CA THR A 200 -3.60 -25.12 3.93
C THR A 200 -4.75 -24.11 4.09
N MET A 201 -5.27 -23.59 2.98
CA MET A 201 -6.45 -22.71 2.92
C MET A 201 -7.54 -23.41 2.13
N ASP A 202 -8.73 -23.49 2.72
CA ASP A 202 -9.90 -24.06 2.02
C ASP A 202 -10.42 -23.08 0.97
N ALA A 203 -10.42 -23.53 -0.27
CA ALA A 203 -10.84 -22.71 -1.42
C ALA A 203 -12.33 -22.37 -1.38
N GLU A 204 -13.16 -23.27 -0.86
CA GLU A 204 -14.62 -23.03 -0.78
C GLU A 204 -14.93 -22.05 0.34
N GLU A 205 -14.26 -22.15 1.49
CA GLU A 205 -14.38 -21.17 2.57
C GLU A 205 -13.96 -19.78 2.11
N LEU A 206 -12.83 -19.66 1.38
CA LEU A 206 -12.42 -18.38 0.80
C LEU A 206 -13.42 -17.83 -0.19
N ARG A 207 -14.00 -18.69 -1.06
CA ARG A 207 -15.05 -18.28 -2.00
C ARG A 207 -16.31 -17.77 -1.30
N GLN A 208 -16.77 -18.45 -0.27
CA GLN A 208 -17.91 -18.03 0.52
C GLN A 208 -17.61 -16.70 1.25
N GLY A 209 -16.40 -16.54 1.78
CA GLY A 209 -15.94 -15.29 2.36
C GLY A 209 -16.04 -14.13 1.37
N ILE A 210 -15.52 -14.29 0.14
CA ILE A 210 -15.58 -13.26 -0.91
C ILE A 210 -17.02 -12.95 -1.31
N LEU A 211 -17.87 -13.96 -1.40
CA LEU A 211 -19.30 -13.76 -1.73
C LEU A 211 -20.05 -13.00 -0.63
N ALA A 212 -19.65 -13.18 0.63
CA ALA A 212 -20.25 -12.52 1.78
C ALA A 212 -19.70 -11.10 2.04
N MET A 213 -18.63 -10.68 1.35
CA MET A 213 -18.07 -9.34 1.51
C MET A 213 -18.94 -8.28 0.83
N ASP A 214 -19.51 -7.35 1.60
CA ASP A 214 -20.29 -6.22 1.08
C ASP A 214 -19.44 -5.06 0.58
N ASN A 215 -18.14 -5.03 0.96
CA ASN A 215 -17.22 -3.92 0.68
C ASN A 215 -16.36 -4.11 -0.57
N ILE A 216 -16.63 -5.10 -1.41
CA ILE A 216 -15.96 -5.23 -2.70
C ILE A 216 -16.53 -4.18 -3.66
N PRO A 217 -15.67 -3.29 -4.22
CA PRO A 217 -16.12 -2.11 -4.95
C PRO A 217 -16.91 -2.38 -6.23
N SER A 218 -16.76 -3.55 -6.85
CA SER A 218 -17.47 -3.91 -8.07
C SER A 218 -17.71 -5.42 -8.17
N GLU A 219 -18.80 -5.81 -8.86
CA GLU A 219 -19.09 -7.22 -9.17
C GLU A 219 -18.06 -7.82 -10.14
N GLU A 220 -17.47 -7.02 -11.02
CA GLU A 220 -16.39 -7.46 -11.92
C GLU A 220 -15.17 -7.88 -11.13
N LEU A 221 -14.79 -7.10 -10.12
CA LEU A 221 -13.67 -7.43 -9.23
C LEU A 221 -13.95 -8.68 -8.42
N ARG A 222 -15.18 -8.83 -7.88
CA ARG A 222 -15.62 -10.04 -7.19
C ARG A 222 -15.50 -11.26 -8.09
N PHE A 223 -15.99 -11.16 -9.33
CA PHE A 223 -15.90 -12.23 -10.30
C PHE A 223 -14.46 -12.60 -10.65
N ASP A 224 -13.58 -11.60 -10.82
CA ASP A 224 -12.16 -11.82 -11.09
C ASP A 224 -11.45 -12.57 -9.94
N MET A 225 -11.73 -12.21 -8.68
CA MET A 225 -11.21 -12.92 -7.51
C MET A 225 -11.67 -14.39 -7.47
N LEU A 226 -12.96 -14.64 -7.72
CA LEU A 226 -13.50 -15.99 -7.74
C LEU A 226 -12.93 -16.84 -8.88
N ARG A 227 -12.68 -16.22 -10.04
CA ARG A 227 -12.02 -16.86 -11.18
C ARG A 227 -10.59 -17.26 -10.84
N GLN A 228 -9.83 -16.37 -10.20
CA GLN A 228 -8.44 -16.67 -9.79
C GLN A 228 -8.36 -17.85 -8.81
N ILE A 229 -9.30 -17.98 -7.86
CA ILE A 229 -9.36 -19.17 -6.99
C ILE A 229 -9.52 -20.44 -7.83
N ALA A 230 -10.44 -20.42 -8.79
CA ALA A 230 -10.69 -21.56 -9.65
C ALA A 230 -9.46 -21.94 -10.51
N GLU A 231 -8.75 -20.94 -11.03
CA GLU A 231 -7.49 -21.12 -11.80
C GLU A 231 -6.38 -21.71 -10.94
N ILE A 232 -6.22 -21.22 -9.70
CA ILE A 232 -5.16 -21.69 -8.77
C ILE A 232 -5.42 -23.13 -8.33
N THR A 233 -6.69 -23.48 -8.06
CA THR A 233 -7.06 -24.80 -7.53
C THR A 233 -7.34 -25.84 -8.63
N GLY A 234 -7.29 -25.43 -9.91
CA GLY A 234 -7.66 -26.30 -11.05
C GLY A 234 -9.14 -26.66 -11.07
N SER A 235 -9.94 -25.99 -10.25
CA SER A 235 -11.39 -26.20 -10.19
C SER A 235 -12.02 -25.38 -11.31
N THR A 236 -12.63 -26.03 -12.28
CA THR A 236 -13.47 -25.32 -13.27
C THR A 236 -14.52 -24.53 -12.51
N PRO A 237 -14.74 -23.21 -12.78
CA PRO A 237 -15.86 -22.51 -12.19
C PRO A 237 -17.11 -23.29 -12.55
N SER A 238 -17.66 -24.03 -11.61
CA SER A 238 -18.98 -24.61 -11.85
C SER A 238 -19.89 -23.42 -12.07
N GLN A 239 -20.44 -23.31 -13.26
CA GLN A 239 -21.60 -22.47 -13.57
C GLN A 239 -22.81 -22.96 -12.73
N GLN A 240 -22.71 -22.79 -11.44
CA GLN A 240 -23.84 -22.70 -10.55
C GLN A 240 -24.34 -21.25 -10.54
N ALA A 241 -24.56 -20.68 -11.75
CA ALA A 241 -25.71 -19.84 -11.88
C ALA A 241 -26.86 -20.62 -11.23
N HIS A 242 -27.48 -20.06 -10.21
CA HIS A 242 -28.72 -20.57 -9.63
C HIS A 242 -29.58 -21.18 -10.74
N LYS A 243 -29.53 -22.49 -10.91
CA LYS A 243 -30.62 -23.21 -11.53
C LYS A 243 -31.76 -23.11 -10.52
N GLN A 244 -32.44 -21.95 -10.49
CA GLN A 244 -33.78 -21.93 -10.01
C GLN A 244 -34.46 -23.14 -10.67
N LYS A 245 -34.82 -24.12 -9.88
CA LYS A 245 -35.61 -25.27 -10.38
C LYS A 245 -36.90 -24.67 -10.91
N ILE A 246 -36.91 -24.41 -12.22
CA ILE A 246 -38.08 -23.90 -12.90
C ILE A 246 -39.14 -24.99 -12.81
N GLY A 247 -40.18 -24.69 -12.08
CA GLY A 247 -41.32 -25.60 -11.93
C GLY A 247 -41.99 -25.82 -13.30
N ARG A 248 -42.49 -27.02 -13.55
CA ARG A 248 -43.17 -27.33 -14.83
C ARG A 248 -44.24 -26.31 -15.21
N ASN A 249 -44.83 -25.62 -14.25
CA ASN A 249 -45.90 -24.65 -14.44
C ASN A 249 -45.45 -23.19 -14.47
N ASP A 250 -44.16 -22.90 -14.18
CA ASP A 250 -43.63 -21.54 -14.16
C ASP A 250 -43.54 -20.95 -15.58
N PRO A 251 -43.51 -19.62 -15.72
CA PRO A 251 -43.27 -18.96 -17.00
C PRO A 251 -41.96 -19.43 -17.61
N CYS A 252 -41.93 -19.71 -18.89
CA CYS A 252 -40.71 -20.16 -19.55
C CYS A 252 -39.69 -19.04 -19.61
N PRO A 253 -38.41 -19.26 -19.18
CA PRO A 253 -37.37 -18.23 -19.16
C PRO A 253 -36.94 -17.75 -20.54
N CYS A 254 -37.38 -18.40 -21.62
CA CYS A 254 -37.15 -17.96 -23.00
C CYS A 254 -37.98 -16.71 -23.40
N GLY A 255 -38.80 -16.17 -22.50
CA GLY A 255 -39.64 -14.98 -22.77
C GLY A 255 -40.86 -15.24 -23.63
N SER A 256 -41.22 -16.52 -23.97
CA SER A 256 -42.34 -16.85 -24.82
C SER A 256 -43.74 -16.67 -24.18
N GLY A 257 -43.81 -16.32 -22.88
CA GLY A 257 -45.05 -16.21 -22.12
C GLY A 257 -45.78 -17.55 -21.85
N LYS A 258 -45.24 -18.69 -22.34
CA LYS A 258 -45.82 -20.04 -22.14
C LYS A 258 -45.26 -20.69 -20.88
N LYS A 259 -46.03 -21.62 -20.27
CA LYS A 259 -45.52 -22.42 -19.16
C LYS A 259 -44.36 -23.30 -19.60
N TYR A 260 -43.32 -23.48 -18.72
CA TYR A 260 -42.08 -24.20 -19.05
C TYR A 260 -42.32 -25.57 -19.68
N LYS A 261 -43.26 -26.37 -19.14
CA LYS A 261 -43.65 -27.70 -19.68
C LYS A 261 -44.25 -27.68 -21.09
N LYS A 262 -44.72 -26.51 -21.57
CA LYS A 262 -45.31 -26.33 -22.91
C LYS A 262 -44.39 -25.58 -23.86
N CYS A 263 -43.11 -25.32 -23.44
CA CYS A 263 -42.10 -24.62 -24.22
C CYS A 263 -40.78 -25.37 -24.15
N CYS A 264 -39.79 -24.88 -23.42
CA CYS A 264 -38.43 -25.43 -23.36
C CYS A 264 -38.31 -26.66 -22.43
N GLY A 265 -39.35 -27.03 -21.68
CA GLY A 265 -39.41 -28.20 -20.82
C GLY A 265 -40.20 -29.39 -21.39
N ARG A 266 -40.33 -29.45 -22.73
CA ARG A 266 -40.91 -30.60 -23.44
C ARG A 266 -39.95 -31.77 -23.57
#